data_7710f3d37b84b8462d23327876ff4c09
#
_entry.id   7710f3d37b84b8462d23327876ff4c09
#
_cell.length_a   1.000
_cell.length_b   1.000
_cell.length_c   1.000
_cell.angle_alpha   90.00
_cell.angle_beta   90.00
_cell.angle_gamma   90.00
#
_symmetry.space_group_name_H-M   'P 1'
#
loop_
_entity.id
_entity.type
_entity.pdbx_description
1 polymer ?
#
loop_
_entity_poly.entity_id
_entity_poly.type
_entity_poly.pdbx_seq_one_letter_code
_entity_poly.pdbx_strand_id
1 'polypeptide(L)'
;MDSKFPAYTDFDKNIWKKELDSFVPDKLFDFHTHIWDEKDAADNQDFDTPLRMNNSFSDMHAWSREIFPGRKMGYVALPTPLVAIDYVSHNNWVASEVQDMRSSGASDFLWAESGMLVHPDFSNAYLHQHIQDKQIKVLKPYRTFAEHPADARIKDFFPE
;
A
#
# COMPACT_ATOMS: atom_id res chain seq x y z
N MET A 1 -6.20 17.62 -18.34
CA MET A 1 -5.45 16.53 -17.69
C MET A 1 -6.49 15.59 -17.17
N ASP A 2 -6.56 14.42 -17.73
CA ASP A 2 -7.44 13.38 -17.17
C ASP A 2 -6.92 13.03 -15.79
N SER A 3 -7.79 13.12 -14.78
CA SER A 3 -7.43 12.82 -13.40
C SER A 3 -6.99 11.37 -13.33
N LYS A 4 -5.81 11.11 -12.78
CA LYS A 4 -5.26 9.78 -12.53
C LYS A 4 -6.15 8.97 -11.57
N PHE A 5 -6.97 9.66 -10.79
CA PHE A 5 -7.83 9.09 -9.78
C PHE A 5 -9.30 9.11 -10.19
N PRO A 6 -10.14 8.24 -9.60
CA PRO A 6 -11.58 8.33 -9.77
C PRO A 6 -12.08 9.74 -9.49
N ALA A 7 -13.09 10.17 -10.23
CA ALA A 7 -13.61 11.52 -10.05
C ALA A 7 -14.18 11.71 -8.64
N TYR A 8 -13.59 12.64 -7.89
CA TYR A 8 -14.17 13.14 -6.65
C TYR A 8 -15.15 14.25 -7.00
N THR A 9 -16.43 13.90 -6.97
CA THR A 9 -17.52 14.70 -7.53
C THR A 9 -18.02 15.78 -6.56
N ASP A 10 -18.85 16.68 -7.05
CA ASP A 10 -19.52 17.67 -6.17
C ASP A 10 -20.48 16.99 -5.19
N PHE A 11 -21.00 15.81 -5.54
CA PHE A 11 -21.78 14.99 -4.61
C PHE A 11 -20.93 14.56 -3.42
N ASP A 12 -19.73 14.02 -3.68
CA ASP A 12 -18.80 13.56 -2.62
C ASP A 12 -18.37 14.72 -1.72
N LYS A 13 -18.05 15.89 -2.31
CA LYS A 13 -17.71 17.11 -1.55
C LYS A 13 -18.87 17.59 -0.68
N ASN A 14 -20.11 17.45 -1.14
CA ASN A 14 -21.28 17.80 -0.35
C ASN A 14 -21.50 16.85 0.83
N ILE A 15 -21.32 15.54 0.63
CA ILE A 15 -21.39 14.54 1.70
C ILE A 15 -20.30 14.83 2.73
N TRP A 16 -19.05 15.03 2.28
CA TRP A 16 -17.98 15.42 3.17
C TRP A 16 -18.38 16.61 4.05
N LYS A 17 -18.74 17.73 3.44
CA LYS A 17 -19.03 18.97 4.15
C LYS A 17 -20.22 18.87 5.11
N LYS A 18 -21.25 18.12 4.77
CA LYS A 18 -22.51 18.07 5.54
C LYS A 18 -22.51 17.00 6.61
N GLU A 19 -21.83 15.88 6.37
CA GLU A 19 -21.98 14.68 7.17
C GLU A 19 -20.69 14.19 7.82
N LEU A 20 -19.54 14.38 7.16
CA LEU A 20 -18.29 13.79 7.59
C LEU A 20 -17.33 14.76 8.25
N ASP A 21 -17.24 15.99 7.77
CA ASP A 21 -16.22 16.97 8.19
C ASP A 21 -16.20 17.23 9.72
N SER A 22 -17.38 17.32 10.33
CA SER A 22 -17.49 17.52 11.78
C SER A 22 -17.28 16.25 12.62
N PHE A 23 -17.35 15.09 12.00
CA PHE A 23 -17.25 13.77 12.63
C PHE A 23 -15.85 13.17 12.51
N VAL A 24 -15.19 13.38 11.36
CA VAL A 24 -13.87 12.80 11.08
C VAL A 24 -12.78 13.58 11.81
N PRO A 25 -11.92 12.93 12.61
CA PRO A 25 -10.85 13.58 13.34
C PRO A 25 -9.84 14.30 12.44
N ASP A 26 -9.11 15.30 13.00
CA ASP A 26 -8.04 16.01 12.29
C ASP A 26 -6.86 15.12 11.89
N LYS A 27 -6.66 14.02 12.60
CA LYS A 27 -5.60 13.05 12.35
C LYS A 27 -6.21 11.70 12.05
N LEU A 28 -5.87 11.15 10.90
CA LEU A 28 -6.34 9.85 10.44
C LEU A 28 -5.18 8.89 10.29
N PHE A 29 -5.49 7.63 10.42
CA PHE A 29 -4.56 6.56 10.19
C PHE A 29 -5.18 5.48 9.30
N ASP A 30 -4.61 5.34 8.09
CA ASP A 30 -4.95 4.27 7.16
C ASP A 30 -3.91 3.15 7.31
N PHE A 31 -4.30 2.05 7.92
CA PHE A 31 -3.40 0.94 8.16
C PHE A 31 -3.47 -0.17 7.09
N HIS A 32 -4.16 0.08 5.97
CA HIS A 32 -4.30 -0.88 4.88
C HIS A 32 -4.28 -0.20 3.50
N THR A 33 -3.21 0.51 3.21
CA THR A 33 -3.03 1.23 1.95
C THR A 33 -2.15 0.44 0.99
N HIS A 34 -2.64 0.16 -0.20
CA HIS A 34 -1.86 -0.51 -1.24
C HIS A 34 -1.21 0.49 -2.19
N ILE A 35 0.07 0.28 -2.46
CA ILE A 35 0.83 1.00 -3.49
C ILE A 35 1.50 0.01 -4.45
N TRP A 36 1.72 0.43 -5.69
CA TRP A 36 2.35 -0.38 -6.74
C TRP A 36 2.99 0.46 -7.82
N ASP A 37 4.01 -0.09 -8.47
CA ASP A 37 4.63 0.45 -9.68
C ASP A 37 3.85 -0.03 -10.92
N GLU A 38 3.72 0.83 -11.92
CA GLU A 38 3.05 0.53 -13.18
C GLU A 38 3.65 -0.70 -13.88
N LYS A 39 4.98 -0.86 -13.84
CA LYS A 39 5.65 -2.02 -14.46
C LYS A 39 5.23 -3.35 -13.84
N ASP A 40 5.04 -3.39 -12.51
CA ASP A 40 4.59 -4.59 -11.81
C ASP A 40 3.12 -4.90 -12.14
N ALA A 41 2.30 -3.86 -12.35
CA ALA A 41 0.92 -4.00 -12.76
C ALA A 41 0.77 -4.41 -14.24
N ALA A 42 1.66 -3.94 -15.13
CA ALA A 42 1.60 -4.22 -16.56
C ALA A 42 1.80 -5.70 -16.89
N ASP A 43 2.63 -6.41 -16.11
CA ASP A 43 2.91 -7.83 -16.30
C ASP A 43 1.75 -8.73 -15.81
N ASN A 44 0.81 -8.18 -15.04
CA ASN A 44 -0.36 -8.88 -14.55
C ASN A 44 -1.54 -8.77 -15.53
N GLN A 45 -1.52 -9.60 -16.58
CA GLN A 45 -2.55 -9.59 -17.63
C GLN A 45 -3.95 -10.04 -17.16
N ASP A 46 -4.04 -10.68 -16.00
CA ASP A 46 -5.31 -11.16 -15.43
C ASP A 46 -6.14 -10.08 -14.75
N PHE A 47 -5.59 -8.89 -14.57
CA PHE A 47 -6.33 -7.76 -14.04
C PHE A 47 -6.87 -6.89 -15.17
N ASP A 48 -8.09 -7.14 -15.58
CA ASP A 48 -8.91 -6.24 -16.42
C ASP A 48 -9.34 -5.02 -15.56
N THR A 49 -8.35 -4.31 -15.01
CA THR A 49 -8.60 -3.33 -13.97
C THR A 49 -7.79 -2.05 -14.16
N PRO A 50 -8.23 -0.97 -13.55
CA PRO A 50 -7.51 0.31 -13.49
C PRO A 50 -6.14 0.25 -12.78
N LEU A 51 -5.65 -0.91 -12.36
CA LEU A 51 -4.29 -1.11 -11.79
C LEU A 51 -3.15 -0.90 -12.79
N ARG A 52 -3.45 -0.62 -14.07
CA ARG A 52 -2.44 -0.25 -15.08
C ARG A 52 -1.83 1.13 -14.88
N MET A 53 -2.19 1.80 -13.80
CA MET A 53 -1.64 3.10 -13.44
C MET A 53 -0.62 2.93 -12.33
N ASN A 54 0.45 3.72 -12.37
CA ASN A 54 1.31 3.84 -11.20
C ASN A 54 0.50 4.39 -10.02
N ASN A 55 0.62 3.78 -8.86
CA ASN A 55 0.08 4.27 -7.61
C ASN A 55 1.21 4.35 -6.58
N SER A 56 2.10 5.32 -6.80
CA SER A 56 3.18 5.62 -5.85
C SER A 56 2.62 6.09 -4.51
N PHE A 57 3.45 6.14 -3.50
CA PHE A 57 3.03 6.65 -2.20
C PHE A 57 2.62 8.14 -2.28
N SER A 58 3.34 8.93 -3.07
CA SER A 58 2.99 10.34 -3.28
C SER A 58 1.64 10.52 -3.99
N ASP A 59 1.34 9.66 -4.97
CA ASP A 59 0.03 9.67 -5.64
C ASP A 59 -1.11 9.33 -4.68
N MET A 60 -0.93 8.27 -3.91
CA MET A 60 -1.89 7.82 -2.90
C MET A 60 -2.10 8.91 -1.82
N HIS A 61 -1.03 9.54 -1.35
CA HIS A 61 -1.14 10.63 -0.38
C HIS A 61 -1.84 11.87 -0.99
N ALA A 62 -1.57 12.21 -2.25
CA ALA A 62 -2.29 13.26 -2.95
C ALA A 62 -3.79 12.95 -3.06
N TRP A 63 -4.15 11.70 -3.33
CA TRP A 63 -5.53 11.25 -3.35
C TRP A 63 -6.20 11.36 -1.98
N SER A 64 -5.48 11.03 -0.91
CA SER A 64 -5.99 11.17 0.46
C SER A 64 -6.37 12.61 0.80
N ARG A 65 -5.66 13.61 0.25
CA ARG A 65 -6.02 15.04 0.43
C ARG A 65 -7.34 15.41 -0.23
N GLU A 66 -7.66 14.76 -1.34
CA GLU A 66 -8.93 14.99 -2.03
C GLU A 66 -10.10 14.43 -1.25
N ILE A 67 -9.98 13.20 -0.73
CA ILE A 67 -11.07 12.51 -0.03
C ILE A 67 -11.17 12.88 1.46
N PHE A 68 -10.10 13.38 2.09
CA PHE A 68 -10.07 13.83 3.48
C PHE A 68 -9.52 15.25 3.59
N PRO A 69 -10.19 16.26 3.00
CA PRO A 69 -9.65 17.61 2.93
C PRO A 69 -9.36 18.19 4.33
N GLY A 70 -8.16 18.75 4.47
CA GLY A 70 -7.69 19.37 5.71
C GLY A 70 -7.23 18.40 6.79
N ARG A 71 -7.26 17.10 6.56
CA ARG A 71 -6.80 16.09 7.54
C ARG A 71 -5.32 15.78 7.38
N LYS A 72 -4.69 15.38 8.49
CA LYS A 72 -3.33 14.85 8.51
C LYS A 72 -3.38 13.32 8.53
N MET A 73 -2.54 12.71 7.70
CA MET A 73 -2.61 11.27 7.43
C MET A 73 -1.37 10.52 7.92
N GLY A 74 -1.60 9.39 8.56
CA GLY A 74 -0.59 8.36 8.78
C GLY A 74 -0.99 7.07 8.07
N TYR A 75 -0.01 6.19 7.74
CA TYR A 75 -0.26 5.03 6.89
C TYR A 75 0.50 3.79 7.30
N VAL A 76 -0.06 2.63 6.96
CA VAL A 76 0.71 1.42 6.68
C VAL A 76 0.64 1.17 5.18
N ALA A 77 1.74 1.41 4.47
CA ALA A 77 1.85 1.13 3.06
C ALA A 77 2.18 -0.34 2.83
N LEU A 78 1.33 -1.01 2.08
CA LEU A 78 1.43 -2.43 1.77
C LEU A 78 1.69 -2.61 0.27
N PRO A 79 2.59 -3.52 -0.11
CA PRO A 79 2.69 -3.94 -1.49
C PRO A 79 1.37 -4.55 -1.96
N THR A 80 0.98 -4.27 -3.21
CA THR A 80 -0.19 -4.90 -3.81
C THR A 80 0.12 -6.37 -4.12
N PRO A 81 -0.78 -7.31 -3.75
CA PRO A 81 -0.55 -8.74 -3.94
C PRO A 81 -0.78 -9.17 -5.40
N LEU A 82 0.04 -8.65 -6.30
CA LEU A 82 0.02 -9.02 -7.71
C LEU A 82 0.63 -10.42 -7.89
N VAL A 83 0.06 -11.21 -8.80
CA VAL A 83 0.56 -12.54 -9.15
C VAL A 83 1.66 -12.40 -10.20
N ALA A 84 2.66 -13.29 -10.18
CA ALA A 84 3.74 -13.37 -11.19
C ALA A 84 4.60 -12.08 -11.29
N ILE A 85 4.88 -11.44 -10.17
CA ILE A 85 5.85 -10.34 -10.09
C ILE A 85 7.10 -10.78 -9.31
N ASP A 86 8.16 -10.00 -9.41
CA ASP A 86 9.30 -10.11 -8.50
C ASP A 86 8.95 -9.50 -7.14
N TYR A 87 8.51 -10.34 -6.20
CA TYR A 87 8.12 -9.92 -4.85
C TYR A 87 9.24 -9.22 -4.08
N VAL A 88 10.50 -9.61 -4.34
CA VAL A 88 11.67 -8.98 -3.69
C VAL A 88 11.82 -7.55 -4.17
N SER A 89 11.77 -7.35 -5.49
CA SER A 89 11.84 -6.03 -6.10
C SER A 89 10.67 -5.15 -5.66
N HIS A 90 9.46 -5.69 -5.67
CA HIS A 90 8.25 -4.97 -5.27
C HIS A 90 8.27 -4.56 -3.78
N ASN A 91 8.66 -5.46 -2.89
CA ASN A 91 8.83 -5.15 -1.46
C ASN A 91 9.89 -4.07 -1.23
N ASN A 92 11.01 -4.12 -1.96
CA ASN A 92 12.06 -3.10 -1.89
C ASN A 92 11.58 -1.74 -2.39
N TRP A 93 10.81 -1.71 -3.46
CA TRP A 93 10.24 -0.49 -4.01
C TRP A 93 9.27 0.15 -3.01
N VAL A 94 8.34 -0.61 -2.42
CA VAL A 94 7.42 -0.09 -1.39
C VAL A 94 8.18 0.47 -0.19
N ALA A 95 9.23 -0.20 0.26
CA ALA A 95 10.05 0.30 1.36
C ALA A 95 10.74 1.62 1.00
N SER A 96 11.22 1.79 -0.25
CA SER A 96 11.82 3.06 -0.71
C SER A 96 10.79 4.18 -0.80
N GLU A 97 9.60 3.92 -1.34
CA GLU A 97 8.49 4.89 -1.40
C GLU A 97 8.11 5.43 0.00
N VAL A 98 8.06 4.53 0.99
CA VAL A 98 7.81 4.93 2.38
C VAL A 98 8.93 5.82 2.92
N GLN A 99 10.19 5.49 2.63
CA GLN A 99 11.34 6.29 3.07
C GLN A 99 11.36 7.67 2.40
N ASP A 100 11.05 7.74 1.12
CA ASP A 100 10.98 8.99 0.37
C ASP A 100 9.85 9.88 0.93
N MET A 101 8.69 9.30 1.22
CA MET A 101 7.58 10.03 1.83
C MET A 101 7.92 10.55 3.23
N ARG A 102 8.59 9.75 4.06
CA ARG A 102 9.09 10.20 5.39
C ARG A 102 10.02 11.41 5.28
N SER A 103 10.78 11.49 4.18
CA SER A 103 11.74 12.56 3.92
C SER A 103 11.12 13.77 3.19
N SER A 104 9.89 13.69 2.75
CA SER A 104 9.24 14.72 1.90
C SER A 104 8.99 16.05 2.58
N GLY A 105 8.85 16.06 3.90
CA GLY A 105 8.49 17.26 4.68
C GLY A 105 7.05 17.74 4.47
N ALA A 106 6.16 16.93 3.91
CA ALA A 106 4.76 17.27 3.70
C ALA A 106 4.05 17.55 5.04
N SER A 107 3.43 18.72 5.17
CA SER A 107 2.88 19.22 6.45
C SER A 107 1.64 18.46 6.92
N ASP A 108 0.97 17.79 6.02
CA ASP A 108 -0.23 16.94 6.24
C ASP A 108 0.08 15.45 6.36
N PHE A 109 1.36 15.08 6.23
CA PHE A 109 1.85 13.74 6.50
C PHE A 109 2.27 13.61 7.97
N LEU A 110 1.78 12.59 8.66
CA LEU A 110 2.12 12.33 10.05
C LEU A 110 3.28 11.35 10.15
N TRP A 111 3.12 10.17 9.57
CA TRP A 111 4.08 9.08 9.56
C TRP A 111 3.60 7.94 8.65
N ALA A 112 4.50 7.06 8.29
CA ALA A 112 4.15 5.84 7.61
C ALA A 112 5.01 4.67 8.09
N GLU A 113 4.46 3.48 8.02
CA GLU A 113 5.17 2.22 8.18
C GLU A 113 5.11 1.40 6.90
N SER A 114 6.16 0.64 6.64
CA SER A 114 6.21 -0.26 5.49
C SER A 114 5.81 -1.67 5.88
N GLY A 115 4.96 -2.26 5.05
CA GLY A 115 4.72 -3.70 5.04
C GLY A 115 5.48 -4.39 3.91
N MET A 116 5.52 -5.72 3.95
CA MET A 116 6.02 -6.55 2.86
C MET A 116 5.11 -7.74 2.60
N LEU A 117 5.00 -8.14 1.35
CA LEU A 117 4.43 -9.43 0.97
C LEU A 117 5.37 -10.55 1.40
N VAL A 118 4.80 -11.61 1.95
CA VAL A 118 5.55 -12.80 2.33
C VAL A 118 5.17 -13.94 1.39
N HIS A 119 6.19 -14.51 0.74
CA HIS A 119 6.04 -15.69 -0.12
C HIS A 119 6.51 -16.95 0.64
N PRO A 120 5.87 -18.12 0.44
CA PRO A 120 6.30 -19.37 1.09
C PRO A 120 7.76 -19.74 0.87
N ASP A 121 8.34 -19.35 -0.27
CA ASP A 121 9.75 -19.63 -0.61
C ASP A 121 10.77 -18.73 0.11
N PHE A 122 10.30 -17.73 0.88
CA PHE A 122 11.21 -16.86 1.60
C PHE A 122 11.80 -17.57 2.82
N SER A 123 13.13 -17.57 2.90
CA SER A 123 13.82 -18.10 4.07
C SER A 123 13.66 -17.20 5.29
N ASN A 124 13.76 -17.76 6.49
CA ASN A 124 13.79 -16.99 7.73
C ASN A 124 14.90 -15.94 7.73
N ALA A 125 16.09 -16.28 7.20
CA ALA A 125 17.20 -15.34 7.08
C ALA A 125 16.83 -14.11 6.21
N TYR A 126 16.17 -14.34 5.08
CA TYR A 126 15.67 -13.25 4.21
C TYR A 126 14.65 -12.38 4.95
N LEU A 127 13.67 -12.98 5.62
CA LEU A 127 12.64 -12.24 6.36
C LEU A 127 13.28 -11.39 7.47
N HIS A 128 14.14 -11.96 8.29
CA HIS A 128 14.82 -11.25 9.36
C HIS A 128 15.67 -10.10 8.84
N GLN A 129 16.45 -10.30 7.78
CA GLN A 129 17.27 -9.26 7.17
C GLN A 129 16.40 -8.09 6.67
N HIS A 130 15.33 -8.38 5.92
CA HIS A 130 14.45 -7.34 5.37
C HIS A 130 13.69 -6.57 6.45
N ILE A 131 13.22 -7.24 7.51
CA ILE A 131 12.59 -6.59 8.66
C ILE A 131 13.54 -5.59 9.30
N GLN A 132 14.81 -5.94 9.46
CA GLN A 132 15.81 -5.07 10.10
C GLN A 132 16.26 -3.95 9.15
N ASP A 133 16.74 -4.30 7.96
CA ASP A 133 17.36 -3.36 7.02
C ASP A 133 16.36 -2.34 6.45
N LYS A 134 15.12 -2.77 6.21
CA LYS A 134 14.07 -1.93 5.62
C LYS A 134 13.05 -1.42 6.64
N GLN A 135 13.26 -1.71 7.91
CA GLN A 135 12.36 -1.30 9.00
C GLN A 135 10.89 -1.72 8.76
N ILE A 136 10.70 -2.93 8.19
CA ILE A 136 9.37 -3.47 7.92
C ILE A 136 8.64 -3.72 9.24
N LYS A 137 7.39 -3.29 9.33
CA LYS A 137 6.54 -3.42 10.52
C LYS A 137 5.36 -4.37 10.33
N VAL A 138 4.99 -4.63 9.09
CA VAL A 138 3.86 -5.49 8.77
C VAL A 138 4.28 -6.57 7.77
N LEU A 139 4.00 -7.82 8.10
CA LEU A 139 4.19 -8.96 7.22
C LEU A 139 2.82 -9.38 6.68
N LYS A 140 2.70 -9.51 5.36
CA LYS A 140 1.43 -9.80 4.68
C LYS A 140 1.52 -11.09 3.85
N PRO A 141 1.28 -12.26 4.47
CA PRO A 141 1.14 -13.50 3.72
C PRO A 141 -0.19 -13.50 2.97
N TYR A 142 -0.14 -13.89 1.72
CA TYR A 142 -1.33 -14.10 0.90
C TYR A 142 -1.45 -15.56 0.52
N ARG A 143 -2.56 -16.18 0.86
CA ARG A 143 -2.81 -17.59 0.55
C ARG A 143 -2.73 -17.91 -0.96
N THR A 144 -2.97 -16.94 -1.83
CA THR A 144 -2.84 -17.08 -3.29
C THR A 144 -1.40 -17.36 -3.75
N PHE A 145 -0.40 -17.11 -2.91
CA PHE A 145 1.00 -17.41 -3.19
C PHE A 145 1.41 -18.84 -2.80
N ALA A 146 0.58 -19.53 -2.05
CA ALA A 146 0.83 -20.91 -1.69
C ALA A 146 0.50 -21.86 -2.86
N GLU A 147 1.21 -22.97 -2.95
CA GLU A 147 0.98 -24.02 -3.97
C GLU A 147 -0.49 -24.50 -3.95
N HIS A 148 -1.08 -24.61 -2.75
CA HIS A 148 -2.46 -25.00 -2.54
C HIS A 148 -3.22 -23.90 -1.77
N PRO A 149 -3.70 -22.84 -2.44
CA PRO A 149 -4.30 -21.67 -1.77
C PRO A 149 -5.49 -21.99 -0.86
N ALA A 150 -6.29 -23.01 -1.18
CA ALA A 150 -7.45 -23.41 -0.38
C ALA A 150 -7.08 -23.95 1.00
N ASP A 151 -5.91 -24.60 1.10
CA ASP A 151 -5.42 -25.27 2.31
C ASP A 151 -4.31 -24.50 3.02
N ALA A 152 -3.90 -23.35 2.45
CA ALA A 152 -2.81 -22.55 2.95
C ALA A 152 -3.06 -22.05 4.38
N ARG A 153 -2.05 -22.19 5.24
CA ARG A 153 -2.03 -21.76 6.64
C ARG A 153 -0.91 -20.74 6.82
N ILE A 154 -1.03 -19.90 7.83
CA ILE A 154 0.00 -18.89 8.16
C ILE A 154 1.38 -19.51 8.34
N LYS A 155 1.48 -20.68 8.97
CA LYS A 155 2.75 -21.38 9.18
C LYS A 155 3.48 -21.77 7.88
N ASP A 156 2.76 -21.89 6.76
CA ASP A 156 3.35 -22.26 5.47
C ASP A 156 4.18 -21.08 4.87
N PHE A 157 4.01 -19.88 5.42
CA PHE A 157 4.76 -18.68 5.06
C PHE A 157 5.90 -18.34 6.01
N PHE A 158 6.00 -19.05 7.12
CA PHE A 158 7.01 -18.82 8.16
C PHE A 158 7.62 -20.18 8.55
N PRO A 159 8.63 -20.66 7.79
CA PRO A 159 9.30 -21.92 8.10
C PRO A 159 9.94 -21.87 9.49
N GLU A 160 9.99 -23.03 10.15
CA GLU A 160 10.59 -23.19 11.48
C GLU A 160 12.11 -22.96 11.50
#